data_8fbc180504cec6ca943b5f871b7e1789
#
_entry.id   8fbc180504cec6ca943b5f871b7e1789
#
_cell.length_a   1.000
_cell.length_b   1.000
_cell.length_c   1.000
_cell.angle_alpha   90.00
_cell.angle_beta   90.00
_cell.angle_gamma   90.00
#
_symmetry.space_group_name_H-M   'P 1'
#
loop_
_entity.id
_entity.type
_entity.pdbx_description
1 polymer ?
#
loop_
_entity_poly.entity_id
_entity_poly.type
_entity_poly.pdbx_seq_one_letter_code
_entity_poly.pdbx_strand_id
1 'polypeptide(L)'
;MMRVWRLLGWSFALLLLAMPVVAVLNGWIGGERWPIRTLALTAPLKLVDEATLRGTIAPLAQGGFFAVDPGEIRRAVAALPWVDRVDVRKRWPGRLEVRLTELRPYGHWSDGRLVAEDGRLFAAPPGVAMTLPRFDAADGRVDEVLAFHREARPVLLRIGSDIRELRL
;
A
#
# COMPACT_ATOMS: atom_id res chain seq x y z
N MET A 1 11.19 -7.44 -56.13
CA MET A 1 9.85 -7.75 -55.62
C MET A 1 9.79 -8.96 -54.66
N MET A 2 10.39 -10.09 -54.94
CA MET A 2 10.37 -11.29 -54.07
C MET A 2 10.88 -11.07 -52.63
N ARG A 3 11.88 -10.22 -52.38
CA ARG A 3 12.39 -9.94 -51.00
C ARG A 3 11.40 -9.23 -50.11
N VAL A 4 10.62 -8.29 -50.65
CA VAL A 4 9.59 -7.56 -49.92
C VAL A 4 8.44 -8.47 -49.49
N TRP A 5 8.01 -9.35 -50.38
CA TRP A 5 6.97 -10.34 -50.07
C TRP A 5 7.40 -11.34 -48.97
N ARG A 6 8.67 -11.75 -49.00
CA ARG A 6 9.23 -12.60 -47.92
C ARG A 6 9.30 -11.88 -46.58
N LEU A 7 9.71 -10.61 -46.56
CA LEU A 7 9.74 -9.80 -45.33
C LEU A 7 8.32 -9.60 -44.77
N LEU A 8 7.34 -9.30 -45.64
CA LEU A 8 5.93 -9.17 -45.21
C LEU A 8 5.40 -10.50 -44.65
N GLY A 9 5.74 -11.64 -45.27
CA GLY A 9 5.36 -12.95 -44.76
C GLY A 9 5.95 -13.26 -43.38
N TRP A 10 7.22 -12.95 -43.15
CA TRP A 10 7.88 -13.12 -41.85
C TRP A 10 7.31 -12.20 -40.77
N SER A 11 7.01 -10.94 -41.14
CA SER A 11 6.38 -9.98 -40.21
C SER A 11 4.98 -10.43 -39.79
N PHE A 12 4.20 -10.94 -40.75
CA PHE A 12 2.86 -11.47 -40.47
C PHE A 12 2.92 -12.75 -39.63
N ALA A 13 3.87 -13.64 -39.87
CA ALA A 13 4.06 -14.86 -39.07
C ALA A 13 4.49 -14.50 -37.62
N LEU A 14 5.38 -13.53 -37.45
CA LEU A 14 5.76 -13.00 -36.13
C LEU A 14 4.57 -12.36 -35.38
N LEU A 15 3.73 -11.58 -36.08
CA LEU A 15 2.54 -10.99 -35.52
C LEU A 15 1.53 -12.04 -35.05
N LEU A 16 1.30 -13.08 -35.88
CA LEU A 16 0.41 -14.19 -35.51
C LEU A 16 0.95 -14.99 -34.31
N LEU A 17 2.26 -15.15 -34.19
CA LEU A 17 2.88 -15.83 -33.05
C LEU A 17 2.84 -14.97 -31.78
N ALA A 18 3.01 -13.65 -31.90
CA ALA A 18 3.00 -12.73 -30.76
C ALA A 18 1.57 -12.44 -30.26
N MET A 19 0.56 -12.43 -31.13
CA MET A 19 -0.81 -12.08 -30.79
C MET A 19 -1.41 -12.89 -29.63
N PRO A 20 -1.32 -14.24 -29.58
CA PRO A 20 -1.84 -15.01 -28.46
C PRO A 20 -1.11 -14.72 -27.14
N VAL A 21 0.20 -14.45 -27.20
CA VAL A 21 0.99 -14.08 -26.01
C VAL A 21 0.52 -12.74 -25.48
N VAL A 22 0.36 -11.75 -26.35
CA VAL A 22 -0.15 -10.42 -25.98
C VAL A 22 -1.60 -10.53 -25.45
N ALA A 23 -2.45 -11.34 -26.07
CA ALA A 23 -3.82 -11.56 -25.62
C ALA A 23 -3.90 -12.18 -24.22
N VAL A 24 -3.01 -13.10 -23.87
CA VAL A 24 -2.90 -13.68 -22.52
C VAL A 24 -2.37 -12.67 -21.51
N LEU A 25 -1.34 -11.90 -21.88
CA LEU A 25 -0.74 -10.90 -20.99
C LEU A 25 -1.72 -9.74 -20.69
N ASN A 26 -2.56 -9.37 -21.65
CA ASN A 26 -3.60 -8.34 -21.45
C ASN A 26 -4.92 -8.91 -20.88
N GLY A 27 -4.97 -10.20 -20.55
CA GLY A 27 -6.17 -10.81 -19.95
C GLY A 27 -7.33 -11.06 -20.91
N TRP A 28 -7.14 -10.89 -22.24
CA TRP A 28 -8.18 -11.16 -23.25
C TRP A 28 -8.47 -12.65 -23.40
N ILE A 29 -7.46 -13.47 -23.15
CA ILE A 29 -7.57 -14.95 -23.20
C ILE A 29 -7.01 -15.51 -21.90
N GLY A 30 -7.77 -16.38 -21.24
CA GLY A 30 -7.29 -17.12 -20.07
C GLY A 30 -7.64 -16.53 -18.71
N GLY A 31 -8.29 -15.36 -18.64
CA GLY A 31 -8.79 -14.82 -17.36
C GLY A 31 -9.71 -15.79 -16.64
N GLU A 32 -10.60 -16.48 -17.38
CA GLU A 32 -11.48 -17.51 -16.84
C GLU A 32 -10.76 -18.82 -16.49
N ARG A 33 -9.67 -19.14 -17.18
CA ARG A 33 -8.90 -20.37 -16.94
C ARG A 33 -7.96 -20.27 -15.74
N TRP A 34 -7.43 -19.07 -15.45
CA TRP A 34 -6.52 -18.82 -14.35
C TRP A 34 -6.96 -17.61 -13.52
N PRO A 35 -8.15 -17.66 -12.88
CA PRO A 35 -8.61 -16.57 -12.03
C PRO A 35 -7.74 -16.47 -10.78
N ILE A 36 -7.66 -15.25 -10.21
CA ILE A 36 -7.14 -15.10 -8.86
C ILE A 36 -8.21 -15.60 -7.91
N ARG A 37 -7.93 -16.75 -7.26
CA ARG A 37 -8.86 -17.43 -6.36
C ARG A 37 -8.64 -17.06 -4.89
N THR A 38 -7.44 -16.64 -4.54
CA THR A 38 -7.07 -16.38 -3.16
C THR A 38 -6.32 -15.08 -3.05
N LEU A 39 -6.87 -14.16 -2.29
CA LEU A 39 -6.19 -12.96 -1.80
C LEU A 39 -5.73 -13.25 -0.36
N ALA A 40 -4.45 -13.51 -0.18
CA ALA A 40 -3.86 -13.71 1.13
C ALA A 40 -3.33 -12.37 1.66
N LEU A 41 -4.03 -11.82 2.65
CA LEU A 41 -3.60 -10.63 3.38
C LEU A 41 -2.77 -11.08 4.59
N THR A 42 -1.54 -10.61 4.67
CA THR A 42 -0.68 -10.87 5.84
C THR A 42 -0.29 -9.53 6.44
N ALA A 43 -1.02 -9.13 7.46
CA ALA A 43 -0.70 -7.95 8.26
C ALA A 43 -1.36 -8.05 9.63
N PRO A 44 -0.74 -7.53 10.69
CA PRO A 44 -1.43 -7.22 11.93
C PRO A 44 -2.27 -5.96 11.72
N LEU A 45 -3.46 -6.11 11.08
CA LEU A 45 -4.36 -4.99 10.78
C LEU A 45 -4.91 -4.42 12.08
N LYS A 46 -4.49 -3.20 12.43
CA LYS A 46 -4.99 -2.43 13.58
C LYS A 46 -5.65 -1.13 13.14
N LEU A 47 -5.16 -0.53 12.08
CA LEU A 47 -5.58 0.75 11.55
C LEU A 47 -6.32 0.60 10.22
N VAL A 48 -5.95 -0.40 9.43
CA VAL A 48 -6.56 -0.66 8.11
C VAL A 48 -7.77 -1.54 8.28
N ASP A 49 -8.93 -1.06 7.85
CA ASP A 49 -10.10 -1.89 7.68
C ASP A 49 -9.92 -2.85 6.50
N GLU A 50 -10.15 -4.14 6.73
CA GLU A 50 -10.00 -5.17 5.72
C GLU A 50 -10.93 -4.94 4.51
N ALA A 51 -12.12 -4.37 4.73
CA ALA A 51 -13.07 -4.06 3.67
C ALA A 51 -12.53 -2.97 2.73
N THR A 52 -11.93 -1.92 3.29
CA THR A 52 -11.27 -0.85 2.52
C THR A 52 -10.12 -1.41 1.69
N LEU A 53 -9.29 -2.27 2.27
CA LEU A 53 -8.17 -2.89 1.57
C LEU A 53 -8.65 -3.81 0.44
N ARG A 54 -9.65 -4.63 0.69
CA ARG A 54 -10.28 -5.49 -0.33
C ARG A 54 -10.93 -4.65 -1.44
N GLY A 55 -11.63 -3.57 -1.09
CA GLY A 55 -12.25 -2.65 -2.06
C GLY A 55 -11.22 -1.98 -2.97
N THR A 56 -10.03 -1.66 -2.44
CA THR A 56 -8.92 -1.09 -3.22
C THR A 56 -8.30 -2.12 -4.16
N ILE A 57 -8.16 -3.37 -3.74
CA ILE A 57 -7.48 -4.42 -4.52
C ILE A 57 -8.41 -5.07 -5.54
N ALA A 58 -9.69 -5.28 -5.21
CA ALA A 58 -10.62 -6.07 -6.03
C ALA A 58 -10.73 -5.60 -7.49
N PRO A 59 -10.86 -4.30 -7.79
CA PRO A 59 -10.93 -3.83 -9.18
C PRO A 59 -9.64 -4.09 -9.97
N LEU A 60 -8.47 -4.07 -9.30
CA LEU A 60 -7.15 -4.27 -9.90
C LEU A 60 -6.77 -5.75 -10.04
N ALA A 61 -7.49 -6.63 -9.34
CA ALA A 61 -7.29 -8.08 -9.39
C ALA A 61 -8.14 -8.79 -10.45
N GLN A 62 -8.84 -8.04 -11.31
CA GLN A 62 -9.65 -8.57 -12.40
C GLN A 62 -8.79 -8.98 -13.62
N GLY A 63 -9.31 -9.85 -14.46
CA GLY A 63 -8.64 -10.25 -15.72
C GLY A 63 -7.73 -11.50 -15.61
N GLY A 64 -7.59 -12.09 -14.42
CA GLY A 64 -6.85 -13.32 -14.22
C GLY A 64 -5.38 -13.14 -13.87
N PHE A 65 -4.72 -14.25 -13.50
CA PHE A 65 -3.39 -14.29 -12.92
C PHE A 65 -2.30 -13.58 -13.74
N PHE A 66 -2.33 -13.69 -15.06
CA PHE A 66 -1.30 -13.11 -15.92
C PHE A 66 -1.51 -11.61 -16.17
N ALA A 67 -2.77 -11.17 -16.27
CA ALA A 67 -3.13 -9.77 -16.55
C ALA A 67 -2.94 -8.84 -15.34
N VAL A 68 -3.04 -9.35 -14.12
CA VAL A 68 -2.90 -8.55 -12.91
C VAL A 68 -1.47 -8.04 -12.75
N ASP A 69 -1.33 -6.72 -12.61
CA ASP A 69 -0.06 -6.05 -12.30
C ASP A 69 0.11 -5.86 -10.78
N PRO A 70 1.05 -6.58 -10.14
CA PRO A 70 1.34 -6.38 -8.71
C PRO A 70 1.85 -4.97 -8.38
N GLY A 71 2.48 -4.31 -9.35
CA GLY A 71 2.99 -2.94 -9.18
C GLY A 71 1.86 -1.91 -9.05
N GLU A 72 0.79 -2.09 -9.82
CA GLU A 72 -0.40 -1.25 -9.74
C GLU A 72 -1.12 -1.42 -8.40
N ILE A 73 -1.33 -2.66 -7.98
CA ILE A 73 -1.92 -2.96 -6.66
C ILE A 73 -1.06 -2.36 -5.54
N ARG A 74 0.27 -2.52 -5.61
CA ARG A 74 1.18 -1.94 -4.63
C ARG A 74 1.04 -0.43 -4.54
N ARG A 75 0.96 0.28 -5.68
CA ARG A 75 0.79 1.74 -5.71
C ARG A 75 -0.55 2.17 -5.11
N ALA A 76 -1.63 1.48 -5.46
CA ALA A 76 -2.96 1.77 -4.94
C ALA A 76 -3.06 1.57 -3.42
N VAL A 77 -2.51 0.47 -2.90
CA VAL A 77 -2.50 0.18 -1.45
C VAL A 77 -1.54 1.13 -0.71
N ALA A 78 -0.39 1.46 -1.29
CA ALA A 78 0.57 2.40 -0.69
C ALA A 78 0.04 3.84 -0.61
N ALA A 79 -0.99 4.19 -1.40
CA ALA A 79 -1.65 5.49 -1.33
C ALA A 79 -2.62 5.62 -0.13
N LEU A 80 -2.92 4.54 0.58
CA LEU A 80 -3.74 4.60 1.79
C LEU A 80 -2.96 5.28 2.92
N PRO A 81 -3.56 6.24 3.65
CA PRO A 81 -2.84 7.15 4.55
C PRO A 81 -2.07 6.49 5.69
N TRP A 82 -2.54 5.33 6.14
CA TRP A 82 -1.98 4.58 7.28
C TRP A 82 -1.02 3.46 6.90
N VAL A 83 -0.71 3.33 5.61
CA VAL A 83 0.19 2.29 5.11
C VAL A 83 1.64 2.78 5.09
N ASP A 84 2.53 2.04 5.75
CA ASP A 84 3.97 2.30 5.72
C ASP A 84 4.64 1.59 4.54
N ARG A 85 4.44 0.28 4.42
CA ARG A 85 5.06 -0.54 3.37
C ARG A 85 4.09 -1.56 2.81
N VAL A 86 4.22 -1.84 1.52
CA VAL A 86 3.43 -2.86 0.82
C VAL A 86 4.36 -3.72 -0.02
N ASP A 87 4.20 -5.03 0.11
CA ASP A 87 4.79 -6.03 -0.78
C ASP A 87 3.65 -6.87 -1.41
N VAL A 88 3.63 -6.94 -2.73
CA VAL A 88 2.61 -7.67 -3.49
C VAL A 88 3.29 -8.71 -4.36
N ARG A 89 2.90 -9.96 -4.20
CA ARG A 89 3.49 -11.09 -4.94
C ARG A 89 2.40 -11.98 -5.53
N LYS A 90 2.60 -12.38 -6.78
CA LYS A 90 1.79 -13.43 -7.40
C LYS A 90 2.40 -14.78 -7.07
N ARG A 91 1.57 -15.72 -6.64
CA ARG A 91 1.92 -17.13 -6.41
C ARG A 91 1.07 -18.02 -7.30
N TRP A 92 1.73 -18.77 -8.15
CA TRP A 92 1.05 -19.77 -8.98
C TRP A 92 0.43 -20.89 -8.11
N PRO A 93 -0.74 -21.42 -8.42
CA PRO A 93 -1.70 -21.04 -9.44
C PRO A 93 -2.83 -20.11 -8.91
N GLY A 94 -2.81 -18.81 -9.16
CA GLY A 94 -3.96 -17.92 -8.88
C GLY A 94 -4.05 -17.38 -7.45
N ARG A 95 -2.92 -17.29 -6.71
CA ARG A 95 -2.84 -16.64 -5.41
C ARG A 95 -2.16 -15.28 -5.53
N LEU A 96 -2.76 -14.27 -4.92
CA LEU A 96 -2.17 -12.95 -4.72
C LEU A 96 -1.86 -12.79 -3.23
N GLU A 97 -0.60 -12.62 -2.90
CA GLU A 97 -0.14 -12.33 -1.54
C GLU A 97 0.12 -10.84 -1.40
N VAL A 98 -0.56 -10.20 -0.46
CA VAL A 98 -0.36 -8.80 -0.11
C VAL A 98 0.09 -8.75 1.34
N ARG A 99 1.32 -8.28 1.55
CA ARG A 99 1.87 -8.01 2.88
C ARG A 99 1.95 -6.51 3.04
N LEU A 100 1.40 -6.01 4.11
CA LEU A 100 1.51 -4.61 4.44
C LEU A 100 1.97 -4.40 5.88
N THR A 101 2.65 -3.30 6.10
CA THR A 101 3.01 -2.79 7.42
C THR A 101 2.30 -1.46 7.60
N GLU A 102 1.61 -1.29 8.73
CA GLU A 102 0.94 -0.05 9.07
C GLU A 102 1.92 0.93 9.71
N LEU A 103 1.65 2.22 9.55
CA LEU A 103 2.31 3.28 10.29
C LEU A 103 2.08 3.08 11.79
N ARG A 104 3.07 3.41 12.59
CA ARG A 104 2.96 3.40 14.05
C ARG A 104 2.61 4.79 14.52
N PRO A 105 1.35 5.01 14.98
CA PRO A 105 0.95 6.30 15.48
C PRO A 105 1.69 6.60 16.80
N TYR A 106 2.28 7.78 16.88
CA TYR A 106 3.03 8.27 18.02
C TYR A 106 2.25 9.29 18.84
N GLY A 107 1.43 10.12 18.19
CA GLY A 107 0.60 11.13 18.83
C GLY A 107 -0.48 11.71 17.93
N HIS A 108 -1.39 12.45 18.54
CA HIS A 108 -2.35 13.30 17.83
C HIS A 108 -1.72 14.62 17.45
N TRP A 109 -1.95 15.07 16.20
CA TRP A 109 -1.51 16.38 15.72
C TRP A 109 -2.63 17.43 15.82
N SER A 110 -2.27 18.71 15.85
CA SER A 110 -3.18 19.85 16.13
C SER A 110 -4.47 19.89 15.31
N ASP A 111 -4.44 19.44 14.06
CA ASP A 111 -5.57 19.44 13.12
C ASP A 111 -6.39 18.14 13.09
N GLY A 112 -6.18 17.26 14.05
CA GLY A 112 -6.86 15.95 14.13
C GLY A 112 -6.18 14.84 13.34
N ARG A 113 -5.08 15.11 12.64
CA ARG A 113 -4.21 14.08 12.07
C ARG A 113 -3.47 13.32 13.17
N LEU A 114 -2.81 12.25 12.77
CA LEU A 114 -1.84 11.53 13.60
C LEU A 114 -0.43 11.81 13.08
N VAL A 115 0.53 11.79 13.97
CA VAL A 115 1.95 11.74 13.65
C VAL A 115 2.48 10.35 13.92
N ALA A 116 3.20 9.79 12.97
CA ALA A 116 3.88 8.50 13.11
C ALA A 116 5.23 8.64 13.83
N GLU A 117 5.79 7.51 14.27
CA GLU A 117 7.12 7.47 14.91
C GLU A 117 8.23 8.05 14.01
N ASP A 118 8.08 8.02 12.70
CA ASP A 118 9.03 8.53 11.70
C ASP A 118 8.78 9.97 11.27
N GLY A 119 7.81 10.67 11.89
CA GLY A 119 7.47 12.05 11.61
C GLY A 119 6.44 12.27 10.50
N ARG A 120 5.96 11.24 9.85
CA ARG A 120 4.89 11.39 8.84
C ARG A 120 3.56 11.74 9.50
N LEU A 121 2.91 12.78 8.96
CA LEU A 121 1.54 13.14 9.32
C LEU A 121 0.56 12.38 8.43
N PHE A 122 -0.48 11.79 9.02
CA PHE A 122 -1.50 11.04 8.28
C PHE A 122 -2.89 11.17 8.90
N ALA A 123 -3.92 10.96 8.09
CA ALA A 123 -5.30 11.05 8.57
C ALA A 123 -5.60 9.95 9.59
N ALA A 124 -6.26 10.31 10.68
CA ALA A 124 -6.72 9.33 11.66
C ALA A 124 -7.76 8.40 11.03
N PRO A 125 -7.62 7.07 11.16
CA PRO A 125 -8.62 6.14 10.64
C PRO A 125 -9.94 6.30 11.41
N PRO A 126 -11.09 6.24 10.72
CA PRO A 126 -12.38 6.41 11.35
C PRO A 126 -12.64 5.31 12.39
N GLY A 127 -13.18 5.69 13.54
CA GLY A 127 -13.60 4.74 14.58
C GLY A 127 -12.49 4.12 15.43
N VAL A 128 -11.23 4.50 15.21
CA VAL A 128 -10.12 4.01 16.02
C VAL A 128 -9.79 5.03 17.11
N ALA A 129 -10.17 4.72 18.35
CA ALA A 129 -9.80 5.50 19.51
C ALA A 129 -8.39 5.09 20.00
N MET A 130 -7.48 6.04 20.09
CA MET A 130 -6.14 5.83 20.62
C MET A 130 -5.84 6.78 21.77
N THR A 131 -5.28 6.22 22.85
CA THR A 131 -4.78 7.02 23.96
C THR A 131 -3.33 7.38 23.66
N LEU A 132 -3.16 8.50 22.94
CA LEU A 132 -1.86 9.01 22.52
C LEU A 132 -1.67 10.45 23.03
N PRO A 133 -0.42 10.92 23.21
CA PRO A 133 -0.15 12.30 23.50
C PRO A 133 -0.64 13.22 22.37
N ARG A 134 -0.99 14.46 22.71
CA ARG A 134 -1.40 15.49 21.76
C ARG A 134 -0.27 16.48 21.54
N PHE A 135 -0.02 16.76 20.27
CA PHE A 135 0.99 17.73 19.84
C PHE A 135 0.31 18.86 19.08
N ASP A 136 0.63 20.10 19.47
CA ASP A 136 0.10 21.31 18.86
C ASP A 136 1.26 22.19 18.38
N ALA A 137 1.56 22.10 17.10
CA ALA A 137 2.63 22.83 16.44
C ALA A 137 2.38 22.93 14.93
N ALA A 138 3.15 23.79 14.26
CA ALA A 138 3.17 23.85 12.79
C ALA A 138 3.78 22.58 12.18
N ASP A 139 3.34 22.18 10.98
CA ASP A 139 3.81 20.96 10.28
C ASP A 139 5.34 20.93 10.08
N GLY A 140 5.96 22.09 9.87
CA GLY A 140 7.42 22.20 9.72
C GLY A 140 8.22 21.91 10.99
N ARG A 141 7.57 21.75 12.14
CA ARG A 141 8.22 21.49 13.43
C ARG A 141 8.02 20.07 13.97
N VAL A 142 7.54 19.16 13.14
CA VAL A 142 7.27 17.75 13.53
C VAL A 142 8.51 17.12 14.17
N ASP A 143 9.67 17.21 13.52
CA ASP A 143 10.91 16.60 13.99
C ASP A 143 11.35 17.17 15.34
N GLU A 144 11.20 18.49 15.55
CA GLU A 144 11.53 19.17 16.79
C GLU A 144 10.61 18.70 17.95
N VAL A 145 9.30 18.64 17.70
CA VAL A 145 8.32 18.14 18.65
C VAL A 145 8.61 16.70 19.06
N LEU A 146 8.88 15.83 18.09
CA LEU A 146 9.17 14.43 18.34
C LEU A 146 10.49 14.24 19.09
N ALA A 147 11.53 15.00 18.73
CA ALA A 147 12.81 14.96 19.41
C ALA A 147 12.65 15.38 20.88
N PHE A 148 12.00 16.53 21.13
CA PHE A 148 11.75 17.01 22.47
C PHE A 148 10.96 16.01 23.32
N HIS A 149 9.86 15.47 22.78
CA HIS A 149 9.05 14.49 23.49
C HIS A 149 9.82 13.21 23.83
N ARG A 150 10.68 12.71 22.90
CA ARG A 150 11.52 11.52 23.14
C ARG A 150 12.54 11.77 24.24
N GLU A 151 13.10 12.96 24.35
CA GLU A 151 14.08 13.32 25.39
C GLU A 151 13.39 13.57 26.74
N ALA A 152 12.30 14.30 26.75
CA ALA A 152 11.64 14.73 27.98
C ALA A 152 10.85 13.59 28.66
N ARG A 153 10.18 12.75 27.90
CA ARG A 153 9.30 11.69 28.41
C ARG A 153 9.99 10.73 29.39
N PRO A 154 11.17 10.14 29.09
CA PRO A 154 11.80 9.22 30.02
C PRO A 154 12.25 9.89 31.33
N VAL A 155 12.54 11.17 31.31
CA VAL A 155 12.88 11.94 32.52
C VAL A 155 11.65 12.13 33.39
N LEU A 156 10.53 12.51 32.80
CA LEU A 156 9.25 12.73 33.50
C LEU A 156 8.66 11.43 34.05
N LEU A 157 8.81 10.33 33.34
CA LEU A 157 8.37 9.00 33.81
C LEU A 157 9.08 8.56 35.08
N ARG A 158 10.35 8.99 35.32
CA ARG A 158 11.09 8.69 36.57
C ARG A 158 10.47 9.34 37.81
N ILE A 159 9.74 10.45 37.62
CA ILE A 159 9.05 11.16 38.69
C ILE A 159 7.54 10.88 38.70
N GLY A 160 7.10 9.85 37.97
CA GLY A 160 5.70 9.42 37.92
C GLY A 160 4.78 10.28 37.06
N SER A 161 5.34 11.14 36.18
CA SER A 161 4.59 12.02 35.27
C SER A 161 4.75 11.60 33.82
N ASP A 162 3.74 11.83 32.97
CA ASP A 162 3.82 11.60 31.52
C ASP A 162 3.30 12.83 30.76
N ILE A 163 3.85 13.07 29.57
CA ILE A 163 3.45 14.20 28.72
C ILE A 163 2.19 13.81 27.96
N ARG A 164 1.08 14.44 28.30
CA ARG A 164 -0.20 14.25 27.59
C ARG A 164 -0.41 15.26 26.48
N GLU A 165 0.17 16.44 26.62
CA GLU A 165 0.04 17.54 25.66
C GLU A 165 1.35 18.32 25.58
N LEU A 166 1.75 18.67 24.36
CA LEU A 166 2.91 19.50 24.06
C LEU A 166 2.53 20.55 23.02
N ARG A 167 2.80 21.81 23.30
CA ARG A 167 2.59 22.96 22.39
C ARG A 167 3.91 23.66 22.12
N LEU A 168 4.19 23.94 20.84
CA LEU A 168 5.40 24.64 20.40
C LEU A 168 5.10 25.73 19.37
#